data_90cc22494934cad2887fd8b3a46bebf3
#
_entry.id   90cc22494934cad2887fd8b3a46bebf3
#
_cell.length_a   1.000
_cell.length_b   1.000
_cell.length_c   1.000
_cell.angle_alpha   90.00
_cell.angle_beta   90.00
_cell.angle_gamma   90.00
#
_symmetry.space_group_name_H-M   'P 1'
#
loop_
_entity.id
_entity.type
_entity.pdbx_description
1 polymer ?
#
loop_
_entity_poly.entity_id
_entity_poly.type
_entity_poly.pdbx_seq_one_letter_code
_entity_poly.pdbx_strand_id
1 'polypeptide(L)'
;MDDIPEGFAPHVRKSPVTDPWEPLYARKAEDRLVLGTRVREVHCNSRSMPHGGFLAALADNAMGLSLGVSLAAARQQVGGLVTVSLTLDYLGSAKLGQWLEFDTDFIKLGRSICFTEATVRADGVAVARARATFKLLEAKAAA
;
A
#
# COMPACT_ATOMS: atom_id res chain seq x y z
N MET A 1 11.70 -7.44 -20.58
CA MET A 1 12.17 -7.60 -19.19
C MET A 1 11.84 -6.34 -18.41
N ASP A 2 11.11 -6.50 -17.33
CA ASP A 2 10.72 -5.33 -16.56
C ASP A 2 11.94 -4.76 -15.82
N ASP A 3 12.18 -3.48 -16.02
CA ASP A 3 13.19 -2.75 -15.29
C ASP A 3 12.60 -2.39 -13.91
N ILE A 4 13.08 -3.07 -12.89
CA ILE A 4 12.61 -2.88 -11.52
C ILE A 4 13.54 -1.88 -10.83
N PRO A 5 13.02 -0.77 -10.30
CA PRO A 5 13.88 0.21 -9.63
C PRO A 5 14.66 -0.41 -8.47
N GLU A 6 15.84 0.15 -8.22
CA GLU A 6 16.73 -0.31 -7.16
C GLU A 6 16.02 -0.32 -5.81
N GLY A 7 16.28 -1.36 -5.03
CA GLY A 7 15.71 -1.53 -3.70
C GLY A 7 14.40 -2.28 -3.66
N PHE A 8 13.72 -2.45 -4.80
CA PHE A 8 12.49 -3.23 -4.86
C PHE A 8 12.78 -4.71 -5.10
N ALA A 9 12.04 -5.55 -4.40
CA ALA A 9 12.08 -7.01 -4.56
C ALA A 9 10.64 -7.53 -4.61
N PRO A 10 10.43 -8.75 -5.15
CA PRO A 10 9.09 -9.30 -5.17
C PRO A 10 8.43 -9.28 -3.79
N HIS A 11 7.19 -8.80 -3.76
CA HIS A 11 6.40 -8.71 -2.54
C HIS A 11 6.02 -10.12 -2.09
N VAL A 12 6.20 -10.41 -0.79
CA VAL A 12 6.04 -11.77 -0.29
C VAL A 12 4.70 -12.01 0.43
N ARG A 13 4.05 -10.96 0.91
CA ARG A 13 2.77 -11.11 1.60
C ARG A 13 1.61 -11.01 0.62
N LYS A 14 1.31 -12.14 -0.01
CA LYS A 14 0.29 -12.22 -1.05
C LYS A 14 -1.09 -12.46 -0.46
N SER A 15 -2.11 -12.07 -1.20
CA SER A 15 -3.50 -12.32 -0.82
C SER A 15 -4.35 -12.55 -2.08
N PRO A 16 -5.49 -13.23 -1.95
CA PRO A 16 -6.36 -13.45 -3.11
C PRO A 16 -6.80 -12.17 -3.81
N VAL A 17 -7.01 -11.07 -3.06
CA VAL A 17 -7.46 -9.81 -3.66
C VAL A 17 -6.37 -9.14 -4.50
N THR A 18 -5.10 -9.33 -4.15
CA THR A 18 -3.98 -8.74 -4.90
C THR A 18 -3.38 -9.68 -5.93
N ASP A 19 -3.62 -10.97 -5.83
CA ASP A 19 -3.05 -11.97 -6.75
C ASP A 19 -3.25 -11.63 -8.24
N PRO A 20 -4.44 -11.18 -8.69
CA PRO A 20 -4.62 -10.85 -10.10
C PRO A 20 -3.73 -9.71 -10.60
N TRP A 21 -3.20 -8.90 -9.70
CA TRP A 21 -2.38 -7.72 -10.05
C TRP A 21 -0.88 -7.97 -9.94
N GLU A 22 -0.47 -9.17 -9.53
CA GLU A 22 0.95 -9.53 -9.48
C GLU A 22 1.58 -9.50 -10.88
N PRO A 23 2.86 -9.15 -11.02
CA PRO A 23 3.84 -9.02 -9.93
C PRO A 23 3.76 -7.66 -9.21
N LEU A 24 3.79 -7.74 -7.90
CA LEU A 24 3.91 -6.58 -7.03
C LEU A 24 5.27 -6.65 -6.32
N TYR A 25 5.82 -5.49 -6.03
CA TYR A 25 7.16 -5.38 -5.44
C TYR A 25 7.09 -4.54 -4.18
N ALA A 26 8.07 -4.72 -3.32
CA ALA A 26 8.18 -3.93 -2.11
C ALA A 26 9.62 -3.49 -1.88
N ARG A 27 9.77 -2.28 -1.38
CA ARG A 27 11.05 -1.75 -0.91
C ARG A 27 10.91 -1.48 0.58
N LYS A 28 11.78 -2.09 1.37
CA LYS A 28 11.75 -1.89 2.82
C LYS A 28 12.39 -0.55 3.16
N ALA A 29 11.68 0.27 3.91
CA ALA A 29 12.20 1.48 4.54
C ALA A 29 12.25 1.26 6.04
N GLU A 30 12.80 2.20 6.79
CA GLU A 30 13.07 2.04 8.22
C GLU A 30 11.83 1.64 9.02
N ASP A 31 10.70 2.28 8.75
CA ASP A 31 9.46 2.14 9.53
C ASP A 31 8.27 1.74 8.69
N ARG A 32 8.48 1.35 7.40
CA ARG A 32 7.39 1.08 6.48
C ARG A 32 7.85 0.25 5.29
N LEU A 33 6.88 -0.18 4.49
CA LEU A 33 7.12 -0.77 3.18
C LEU A 33 6.57 0.16 2.11
N VAL A 34 7.34 0.37 1.05
CA VAL A 34 6.86 1.04 -0.15
C VAL A 34 6.49 -0.05 -1.15
N LEU A 35 5.22 -0.11 -1.56
CA LEU A 35 4.79 -1.03 -2.61
C LEU A 35 5.03 -0.41 -3.97
N GLY A 36 5.40 -1.21 -4.94
CA GLY A 36 5.61 -0.76 -6.30
C GLY A 36 5.14 -1.76 -7.33
N THR A 37 4.72 -1.26 -8.47
CA THR A 37 4.38 -2.11 -9.61
C THR A 37 4.47 -1.31 -10.91
N ARG A 38 4.76 -2.00 -12.02
CA ARG A 38 4.69 -1.43 -13.35
C ARG A 38 3.24 -1.49 -13.83
N VAL A 39 2.70 -0.37 -14.30
CA VAL A 39 1.32 -0.34 -14.79
C VAL A 39 1.17 -1.25 -15.99
N ARG A 40 0.27 -2.23 -15.90
CA ARG A 40 -0.09 -3.18 -16.95
C ARG A 40 -1.59 -3.10 -17.22
N GLU A 41 -2.04 -3.71 -18.32
CA GLU A 41 -3.45 -3.68 -18.70
C GLU A 41 -4.38 -4.20 -17.60
N VAL A 42 -3.95 -5.22 -16.84
CA VAL A 42 -4.76 -5.79 -15.76
C VAL A 42 -5.09 -4.78 -14.66
N HIS A 43 -4.34 -3.69 -14.58
CA HIS A 43 -4.56 -2.61 -13.61
C HIS A 43 -5.49 -1.51 -14.13
N CYS A 44 -5.81 -1.55 -15.42
CA CYS A 44 -6.39 -0.40 -16.11
C CYS A 44 -7.89 -0.51 -16.37
N ASN A 45 -8.51 0.66 -16.51
CA ASN A 45 -9.88 0.78 -16.99
C ASN A 45 -9.92 0.71 -18.53
N SER A 46 -11.11 0.89 -19.11
CA SER A 46 -11.31 0.83 -20.57
C SER A 46 -10.57 1.91 -21.35
N ARG A 47 -10.02 2.94 -20.66
CA ARG A 47 -9.25 4.02 -21.29
C ARG A 47 -7.74 3.83 -21.09
N SER A 48 -7.31 2.64 -20.70
CA SER A 48 -5.89 2.29 -20.50
C SER A 48 -5.21 3.12 -19.43
N MET A 49 -5.97 3.53 -18.41
CA MET A 49 -5.43 4.21 -17.23
C MET A 49 -5.66 3.34 -15.99
N PRO A 50 -4.76 3.35 -15.02
CA PRO A 50 -4.98 2.61 -13.78
C PRO A 50 -6.34 2.92 -13.20
N HIS A 51 -7.09 1.89 -12.91
CA HIS A 51 -8.43 2.03 -12.34
C HIS A 51 -8.34 2.65 -10.94
N GLY A 52 -9.23 3.62 -10.65
CA GLY A 52 -9.23 4.26 -9.34
C GLY A 52 -9.40 3.27 -8.20
N GLY A 53 -10.23 2.24 -8.39
CA GLY A 53 -10.41 1.17 -7.40
C GLY A 53 -9.16 0.33 -7.18
N PHE A 54 -8.38 0.09 -8.23
CA PHE A 54 -7.09 -0.59 -8.11
C PHE A 54 -6.11 0.24 -7.28
N LEU A 55 -6.01 1.54 -7.56
CA LEU A 55 -5.15 2.44 -6.79
C LEU A 55 -5.59 2.49 -5.32
N ALA A 56 -6.90 2.53 -5.07
CA ALA A 56 -7.44 2.53 -3.71
C ALA A 56 -7.10 1.24 -2.96
N ALA A 57 -7.27 0.09 -3.60
CA ALA A 57 -6.99 -1.21 -2.98
C ALA A 57 -5.51 -1.36 -2.63
N LEU A 58 -4.61 -0.98 -3.54
CA LEU A 58 -3.17 -1.06 -3.25
C LEU A 58 -2.71 -0.02 -2.24
N ALA A 59 -3.31 1.17 -2.24
CA ALA A 59 -3.01 2.18 -1.21
C ALA A 59 -3.42 1.67 0.17
N ASP A 60 -4.61 1.10 0.30
CA ASP A 60 -5.06 0.47 1.54
C ASP A 60 -4.10 -0.62 1.99
N ASN A 61 -3.74 -1.51 1.07
CA ASN A 61 -2.82 -2.60 1.34
C ASN A 61 -1.45 -2.09 1.80
N ALA A 62 -0.91 -1.08 1.11
CA ALA A 62 0.39 -0.49 1.45
C ALA A 62 0.36 0.16 2.84
N MET A 63 -0.70 0.89 3.16
CA MET A 63 -0.83 1.54 4.47
C MET A 63 -0.96 0.50 5.59
N GLY A 64 -1.73 -0.57 5.36
CA GLY A 64 -1.86 -1.66 6.33
C GLY A 64 -0.55 -2.39 6.59
N LEU A 65 0.19 -2.71 5.53
CA LEU A 65 1.50 -3.37 5.64
C LEU A 65 2.51 -2.47 6.36
N SER A 66 2.53 -1.18 6.01
CA SER A 66 3.44 -0.22 6.66
C SER A 66 3.10 -0.05 8.13
N LEU A 67 1.81 0.00 8.48
CA LEU A 67 1.37 0.05 9.86
C LEU A 67 1.86 -1.19 10.62
N GLY A 68 1.79 -2.37 10.00
CA GLY A 68 2.30 -3.60 10.60
C GLY A 68 3.80 -3.54 10.90
N VAL A 69 4.59 -2.94 10.00
CA VAL A 69 6.03 -2.73 10.22
C VAL A 69 6.27 -1.80 11.41
N SER A 70 5.54 -0.68 11.47
CA SER A 70 5.66 0.29 12.56
C SER A 70 5.25 -0.31 13.91
N LEU A 71 4.18 -1.10 13.95
CA LEU A 71 3.74 -1.77 15.16
C LEU A 71 4.78 -2.77 15.67
N ALA A 72 5.37 -3.54 14.76
CA ALA A 72 6.43 -4.48 15.11
C ALA A 72 7.66 -3.75 15.66
N ALA A 73 8.06 -2.64 15.05
CA ALA A 73 9.17 -1.82 15.52
C ALA A 73 8.91 -1.24 16.91
N ALA A 74 7.67 -0.89 17.21
CA ALA A 74 7.23 -0.41 18.52
C ALA A 74 6.98 -1.54 19.53
N ARG A 75 7.20 -2.79 19.12
CA ARG A 75 6.97 -4.00 19.94
C ARG A 75 5.52 -4.10 20.43
N GLN A 76 4.58 -3.57 19.65
CA GLN A 76 3.16 -3.65 19.96
C GLN A 76 2.58 -4.89 19.27
N GLN A 77 2.07 -5.83 20.07
CA GLN A 77 1.46 -7.05 19.55
C GLN A 77 0.00 -6.78 19.23
N VAL A 78 -0.41 -7.20 18.02
CA VAL A 78 -1.80 -7.08 17.58
C VAL A 78 -2.22 -8.38 16.90
N GLY A 79 -3.51 -8.71 16.99
CA GLY A 79 -4.08 -9.89 16.35
C GLY A 79 -4.43 -9.66 14.88
N GLY A 80 -4.46 -8.42 14.44
CA GLY A 80 -4.75 -8.06 13.07
C GLY A 80 -5.13 -6.59 12.96
N LEU A 81 -5.34 -6.15 11.74
CA LEU A 81 -5.72 -4.78 11.40
C LEU A 81 -7.01 -4.83 10.59
N VAL A 82 -7.91 -3.88 10.84
CA VAL A 82 -9.12 -3.73 10.06
C VAL A 82 -9.22 -2.28 9.58
N THR A 83 -9.43 -2.09 8.30
CA THR A 83 -9.64 -0.77 7.72
C THR A 83 -10.99 -0.24 8.17
N VAL A 84 -11.00 0.89 8.87
CA VAL A 84 -12.23 1.56 9.33
C VAL A 84 -12.69 2.57 8.31
N SER A 85 -11.75 3.34 7.75
CA SER A 85 -12.06 4.31 6.72
C SER A 85 -10.91 4.42 5.74
N LEU A 86 -11.23 4.72 4.49
CA LEU A 86 -10.28 4.88 3.42
C LEU A 86 -10.76 6.02 2.54
N THR A 87 -9.90 7.00 2.32
CA THR A 87 -10.19 8.16 1.49
C THR A 87 -9.04 8.39 0.53
N LEU A 88 -9.37 8.58 -0.75
CA LEU A 88 -8.39 8.96 -1.75
C LEU A 88 -8.83 10.23 -2.47
N ASP A 89 -7.85 11.07 -2.77
CA ASP A 89 -7.99 12.16 -3.73
C ASP A 89 -7.12 11.81 -4.94
N TYR A 90 -7.70 11.80 -6.12
CA TYR A 90 -7.00 11.51 -7.35
C TYR A 90 -6.53 12.83 -7.94
N LEU A 91 -5.20 13.02 -7.97
CA LEU A 91 -4.58 14.30 -8.33
C LEU A 91 -4.13 14.35 -9.79
N GLY A 92 -3.96 13.19 -10.41
CA GLY A 92 -3.49 13.06 -11.78
C GLY A 92 -3.73 11.66 -12.30
N SER A 93 -3.24 11.41 -13.51
CA SER A 93 -3.39 10.12 -14.19
C SER A 93 -2.04 9.47 -14.41
N ALA A 94 -1.96 8.18 -14.15
CA ALA A 94 -0.83 7.36 -14.56
C ALA A 94 -1.14 6.71 -15.92
N LYS A 95 -0.12 6.16 -16.56
CA LYS A 95 -0.22 5.54 -17.88
C LYS A 95 0.40 4.15 -17.87
N LEU A 96 0.00 3.35 -18.84
CA LEU A 96 0.64 2.05 -19.09
C LEU A 96 2.17 2.21 -19.14
N GLY A 97 2.88 1.30 -18.49
CA GLY A 97 4.33 1.28 -18.49
C GLY A 97 4.99 2.14 -17.41
N GLN A 98 4.27 3.04 -16.76
CA GLN A 98 4.84 3.83 -15.68
C GLN A 98 5.03 2.98 -14.41
N TRP A 99 5.97 3.37 -13.59
CA TRP A 99 6.21 2.73 -12.31
C TRP A 99 5.40 3.45 -11.23
N LEU A 100 4.54 2.69 -10.57
CA LEU A 100 3.73 3.19 -9.44
C LEU A 100 4.42 2.86 -8.13
N GLU A 101 4.46 3.82 -7.21
CA GLU A 101 4.88 3.62 -5.84
C GLU A 101 3.80 4.08 -4.89
N PHE A 102 3.54 3.25 -3.89
CA PHE A 102 2.57 3.53 -2.83
C PHE A 102 3.39 3.71 -1.55
N ASP A 103 3.63 4.95 -1.18
CA ASP A 103 4.51 5.31 -0.06
C ASP A 103 3.70 5.86 1.10
N THR A 104 3.68 5.11 2.22
CA THR A 104 3.01 5.53 3.44
C THR A 104 3.91 6.48 4.19
N ASP A 105 3.69 7.77 4.02
CA ASP A 105 4.56 8.83 4.51
C ASP A 105 4.12 9.43 5.85
N PHE A 106 3.05 8.93 6.43
CA PHE A 106 2.61 9.32 7.77
C PHE A 106 1.97 8.14 8.47
N ILE A 107 2.41 7.87 9.70
CA ILE A 107 1.81 6.83 10.56
C ILE A 107 1.72 7.39 11.97
N LYS A 108 0.52 7.34 12.55
CA LYS A 108 0.33 7.65 13.95
C LYS A 108 -0.24 6.43 14.65
N LEU A 109 0.56 5.85 15.54
CA LEU A 109 0.14 4.70 16.32
C LEU A 109 -0.76 5.15 17.48
N GLY A 110 -1.85 4.44 17.66
CA GLY A 110 -2.73 4.60 18.78
C GLY A 110 -2.92 3.28 19.50
N ARG A 111 -3.60 3.31 20.60
CA ARG A 111 -3.84 2.12 21.42
C ARG A 111 -4.74 1.10 20.70
N SER A 112 -5.80 1.58 20.04
CA SER A 112 -6.72 0.74 19.29
C SER A 112 -7.01 1.26 17.90
N ILE A 113 -6.80 2.56 17.65
CA ILE A 113 -7.01 3.21 16.37
C ILE A 113 -5.70 3.83 15.93
N CYS A 114 -5.31 3.56 14.69
CA CYS A 114 -4.10 4.11 14.07
C CYS A 114 -4.47 4.88 12.81
N PHE A 115 -3.71 5.93 12.52
CA PHE A 115 -3.92 6.79 11.36
C PHE A 115 -2.75 6.67 10.41
N THR A 116 -3.03 6.60 9.11
CA THR A 116 -2.01 6.52 8.07
C THR A 116 -2.35 7.45 6.92
N GLU A 117 -1.31 7.94 6.24
CA GLU A 117 -1.45 8.65 4.98
C GLU A 117 -0.40 8.14 4.02
N ALA A 118 -0.73 8.17 2.73
CA ALA A 118 0.17 7.71 1.70
C ALA A 118 0.10 8.60 0.46
N THR A 119 1.20 8.67 -0.26
CA THR A 119 1.25 9.29 -1.58
C THR A 119 1.47 8.21 -2.62
N VAL A 120 0.68 8.23 -3.68
CA VAL A 120 0.86 7.36 -4.84
C VAL A 120 1.56 8.18 -5.93
N ARG A 121 2.70 7.68 -6.41
CA ARG A 121 3.46 8.35 -7.47
C ARG A 121 3.58 7.46 -8.70
N ALA A 122 3.50 8.09 -9.86
CA ALA A 122 3.77 7.46 -11.14
C ALA A 122 5.04 8.12 -11.70
N ASP A 123 6.10 7.34 -11.86
CA ASP A 123 7.42 7.84 -12.28
C ASP A 123 7.82 9.09 -11.48
N GLY A 124 7.61 9.05 -10.17
CA GLY A 124 7.99 10.12 -9.24
C GLY A 124 7.02 11.27 -9.11
N VAL A 125 5.94 11.30 -9.90
CA VAL A 125 4.94 12.38 -9.85
C VAL A 125 3.72 11.91 -9.07
N ALA A 126 3.27 12.70 -8.09
CA ALA A 126 2.09 12.36 -7.29
C ALA A 126 0.84 12.30 -8.16
N VAL A 127 0.13 11.17 -8.13
CA VAL A 127 -1.12 10.96 -8.86
C VAL A 127 -2.30 10.72 -7.93
N ALA A 128 -2.05 10.41 -6.66
CA ALA A 128 -3.11 10.28 -5.66
C ALA A 128 -2.56 10.51 -4.26
N ARG A 129 -3.43 10.95 -3.37
CA ARG A 129 -3.16 11.07 -1.94
C ARG A 129 -4.21 10.25 -1.19
N ALA A 130 -3.77 9.39 -0.27
CA ALA A 130 -4.65 8.49 0.45
C ALA A 130 -4.54 8.69 1.95
N ARG A 131 -5.63 8.42 2.66
CA ARG A 131 -5.68 8.36 4.12
C ARG A 131 -6.47 7.14 4.52
N ALA A 132 -6.03 6.45 5.55
CA ALA A 132 -6.78 5.33 6.12
C ALA A 132 -6.66 5.31 7.63
N THR A 133 -7.77 4.94 8.26
CA THR A 133 -7.83 4.69 9.69
C THR A 133 -7.99 3.19 9.89
N PHE A 134 -7.19 2.63 10.77
CA PHE A 134 -7.21 1.19 11.06
C PHE A 134 -7.55 0.97 12.53
N LYS A 135 -8.35 -0.05 12.77
CA LYS A 135 -8.59 -0.56 14.12
C LYS A 135 -7.65 -1.74 14.36
N LEU A 136 -7.00 -1.74 15.50
CA LEU A 136 -6.17 -2.86 15.94
C LEU A 136 -7.05 -3.91 16.61
N LEU A 137 -6.91 -5.16 16.20
CA LEU A 137 -7.55 -6.28 16.86
C LEU A 137 -6.63 -6.78 17.96
N GLU A 138 -7.21 -7.23 19.06
CA GLU A 138 -6.43 -7.76 20.18
C GLU A 138 -5.68 -9.03 19.76
N ALA A 139 -4.45 -9.17 20.24
CA ALA A 139 -3.71 -10.40 20.07
C ALA A 139 -4.46 -11.52 20.79
N LYS A 140 -4.54 -12.69 20.13
CA LYS A 140 -5.14 -13.87 20.77
C LYS A 140 -4.28 -14.29 21.97
N ALA A 141 -4.94 -14.61 23.07
CA ALA A 141 -4.26 -15.17 24.21
C ALA A 141 -3.56 -16.49 23.79
N ALA A 142 -2.34 -16.71 24.28
CA ALA A 142 -1.67 -17.98 24.09
C ALA A 142 -2.49 -19.09 24.74
N ALA A 143 -2.77 -20.13 23.96
CA ALA A 143 -3.49 -21.29 24.48
C ALA A 143 -2.57 -22.13 25.39
#